data_fff4f4ad1082e0a0669aff38e9617b70
#
_entry.id   fff4f4ad1082e0a0669aff38e9617b70
#
_cell.length_a   1.000
_cell.length_b   1.000
_cell.length_c   1.000
_cell.angle_alpha   90.00
_cell.angle_beta   90.00
_cell.angle_gamma   90.00
#
_symmetry.space_group_name_H-M   'P 1'
#
loop_
_entity.id
_entity.type
_entity.pdbx_description
1 polymer ?
#
loop_
_entity_poly.entity_id
_entity_poly.type
_entity_poly.pdbx_seq_one_letter_code
_entity_poly.pdbx_strand_id
1 'polypeptide(L)'
;WVIKPFWSPIIDTVNTKRSWIIGMQLLIGCCLALIGLTIPLESFFKYTLVFFWLIAFSSATQDIAADGLYLLSLSSHDQAWYIGIRNTFYRLAIITGQGLIIIIVGYLTDLTGQIYLAWSLLFFSLSVTLFISAFYHYKVLPKTEQKRSNNSSQLFQEFYLILKSFFLKPSISISTVSY
;
A
#
# COMPACT_ATOMS: atom_id res chain seq x y z
N TRP A 1 -2.28 11.85 1.66
CA TRP A 1 -1.52 12.24 0.46
C TRP A 1 -0.53 13.36 0.75
N VAL A 2 -0.88 14.38 1.46
CA VAL A 2 -0.03 15.55 1.81
C VAL A 2 1.23 15.15 2.62
N ILE A 3 1.18 14.07 3.37
CA ILE A 3 2.29 13.58 4.21
C ILE A 3 3.31 12.75 3.40
N LYS A 4 2.99 12.29 2.19
CA LYS A 4 3.87 11.47 1.35
C LYS A 4 5.30 12.02 1.20
N PRO A 5 5.54 13.32 0.96
CA PRO A 5 6.89 13.87 0.83
C PRO A 5 7.77 13.71 2.07
N PHE A 6 7.16 13.70 3.27
CA PHE A 6 7.90 13.51 4.53
C PHE A 6 8.26 12.04 4.78
N TRP A 7 7.45 11.12 4.23
CA TRP A 7 7.61 9.68 4.44
C TRP A 7 8.49 9.01 3.38
N SER A 8 8.49 9.55 2.14
CA SER A 8 9.27 9.02 1.03
C SER A 8 10.77 8.87 1.33
N PRO A 9 11.47 9.85 1.97
CA PRO A 9 12.89 9.71 2.26
C PRO A 9 13.22 8.55 3.20
N ILE A 10 12.31 8.20 4.12
CA ILE A 10 12.49 7.06 5.03
C ILE A 10 12.49 5.75 4.23
N ILE A 11 11.57 5.62 3.28
CA ILE A 11 11.47 4.45 2.41
C ILE A 11 12.72 4.31 1.53
N ASP A 12 13.25 5.43 1.05
CA ASP A 12 14.42 5.45 0.18
C ASP A 12 15.73 5.12 0.93
N THR A 13 15.80 5.39 2.23
CA THR A 13 17.03 5.24 3.01
C THR A 13 17.11 3.92 3.79
N VAL A 14 15.99 3.40 4.30
CA VAL A 14 16.00 2.30 5.29
C VAL A 14 16.10 0.92 4.64
N ASN A 15 15.51 0.70 3.47
CA ASN A 15 15.50 -0.62 2.83
C ASN A 15 15.28 -0.50 1.32
N THR A 16 15.30 -1.63 0.60
CA THR A 16 14.96 -1.67 -0.82
C THR A 16 13.46 -1.47 -1.03
N LYS A 17 13.06 -0.78 -2.11
CA LYS A 17 11.65 -0.57 -2.46
C LYS A 17 10.90 -1.89 -2.62
N ARG A 18 11.57 -2.90 -3.20
CA ARG A 18 11.04 -4.26 -3.29
C ARG A 18 10.69 -4.85 -1.92
N SER A 19 11.56 -4.69 -0.92
CA SER A 19 11.34 -5.20 0.43
C SER A 19 10.17 -4.50 1.11
N TRP A 20 10.05 -3.18 0.92
CA TRP A 20 8.91 -2.41 1.41
C TRP A 20 7.59 -2.85 0.79
N ILE A 21 7.53 -3.06 -0.53
CA ILE A 21 6.32 -3.53 -1.21
C ILE A 21 5.85 -4.86 -0.61
N ILE A 22 6.75 -5.84 -0.52
CA ILE A 22 6.42 -7.17 -0.02
C ILE A 22 6.05 -7.12 1.46
N GLY A 23 6.82 -6.40 2.28
CA GLY A 23 6.58 -6.29 3.72
C GLY A 23 5.24 -5.63 4.04
N MET A 24 4.90 -4.52 3.36
CA MET A 24 3.62 -3.84 3.56
C MET A 24 2.45 -4.69 3.06
N GLN A 25 2.61 -5.43 1.96
CA GLN A 25 1.60 -6.33 1.44
C GLN A 25 1.28 -7.47 2.40
N LEU A 26 2.32 -8.06 3.02
CA LEU A 26 2.16 -9.07 4.07
C LEU A 26 1.46 -8.48 5.31
N LEU A 27 1.85 -7.27 5.72
CA LEU A 27 1.23 -6.59 6.86
C LEU A 27 -0.26 -6.30 6.62
N ILE A 28 -0.63 -5.81 5.42
CA ILE A 28 -2.03 -5.59 5.04
C ILE A 28 -2.78 -6.92 5.05
N GLY A 29 -2.20 -7.98 4.49
CA GLY A 29 -2.80 -9.32 4.50
C GLY A 29 -3.07 -9.83 5.92
N CYS A 30 -2.09 -9.68 6.83
CA CYS A 30 -2.27 -10.02 8.24
C CYS A 30 -3.39 -9.19 8.91
N CYS A 31 -3.42 -7.88 8.67
CA CYS A 31 -4.46 -7.02 9.24
C CYS A 31 -5.86 -7.42 8.75
N LEU A 32 -6.02 -7.76 7.45
CA LEU A 32 -7.30 -8.24 6.92
C LEU A 32 -7.72 -9.56 7.57
N ALA A 33 -6.78 -10.51 7.78
CA ALA A 33 -7.07 -11.75 8.49
C ALA A 33 -7.54 -11.47 9.94
N LEU A 34 -6.85 -10.56 10.64
CA LEU A 34 -7.21 -10.16 12.00
C LEU A 34 -8.58 -9.47 12.06
N ILE A 35 -8.92 -8.64 11.07
CA ILE A 35 -10.28 -8.08 10.96
C ILE A 35 -11.31 -9.22 10.84
N GLY A 36 -11.08 -10.19 9.94
CA GLY A 36 -11.96 -11.34 9.79
C GLY A 36 -12.17 -12.10 11.10
N LEU A 37 -11.14 -12.24 11.94
CA LEU A 37 -11.22 -12.87 13.25
C LEU A 37 -11.98 -12.04 14.30
N THR A 38 -11.89 -10.71 14.21
CA THR A 38 -12.46 -9.83 15.24
C THR A 38 -13.92 -9.47 14.99
N ILE A 39 -14.45 -9.65 13.77
CA ILE A 39 -15.85 -9.33 13.44
C ILE A 39 -16.87 -10.02 14.38
N PRO A 40 -16.72 -11.30 14.80
CA PRO A 40 -17.66 -11.92 15.71
C PRO A 40 -17.59 -11.44 17.17
N LEU A 41 -16.61 -10.62 17.54
CA LEU A 41 -16.41 -10.16 18.91
C LEU A 41 -17.31 -8.96 19.26
N GLU A 42 -17.74 -8.85 20.50
CA GLU A 42 -18.58 -7.73 20.98
C GLU A 42 -17.91 -6.37 20.79
N SER A 43 -16.57 -6.28 20.91
CA SER A 43 -15.79 -5.06 20.73
C SER A 43 -15.19 -4.92 19.32
N PHE A 44 -15.75 -5.58 18.30
CA PHE A 44 -15.20 -5.63 16.94
C PHE A 44 -14.87 -4.25 16.36
N PHE A 45 -15.69 -3.25 16.63
CA PHE A 45 -15.51 -1.90 16.07
C PHE A 45 -14.17 -1.27 16.44
N LYS A 46 -13.75 -1.39 17.71
CA LYS A 46 -12.47 -0.83 18.18
C LYS A 46 -11.28 -1.51 17.51
N TYR A 47 -11.28 -2.84 17.43
CA TYR A 47 -10.21 -3.61 16.80
C TYR A 47 -10.15 -3.35 15.30
N THR A 48 -11.29 -3.35 14.63
CA THR A 48 -11.39 -3.08 13.19
C THR A 48 -10.87 -1.69 12.85
N LEU A 49 -11.18 -0.66 13.67
CA LEU A 49 -10.67 0.69 13.46
C LEU A 49 -9.14 0.75 13.52
N VAL A 50 -8.53 0.08 14.51
CA VAL A 50 -7.06 0.02 14.64
C VAL A 50 -6.44 -0.66 13.42
N PHE A 51 -6.99 -1.79 12.99
CA PHE A 51 -6.47 -2.50 11.81
C PHE A 51 -6.65 -1.69 10.52
N PHE A 52 -7.76 -0.97 10.34
CA PHE A 52 -7.93 -0.09 9.19
C PHE A 52 -6.92 1.06 9.19
N TRP A 53 -6.57 1.63 10.33
CA TRP A 53 -5.49 2.61 10.44
C TRP A 53 -4.15 2.03 10.00
N LEU A 54 -3.82 0.83 10.46
CA LEU A 54 -2.60 0.12 10.04
C LEU A 54 -2.61 -0.18 8.53
N ILE A 55 -3.74 -0.64 7.99
CA ILE A 55 -3.90 -0.89 6.56
C ILE A 55 -3.71 0.40 5.75
N ALA A 56 -4.34 1.49 6.16
CA ALA A 56 -4.23 2.77 5.47
C ALA A 56 -2.77 3.28 5.43
N PHE A 57 -2.06 3.19 6.55
CA PHE A 57 -0.65 3.57 6.63
C PHE A 57 0.25 2.65 5.80
N SER A 58 0.04 1.35 5.89
CA SER A 58 0.78 0.34 5.14
C SER A 58 0.54 0.47 3.64
N SER A 59 -0.71 0.71 3.22
CA SER A 59 -1.08 0.94 1.83
C SER A 59 -0.42 2.19 1.26
N ALA A 60 -0.42 3.30 2.01
CA ALA A 60 0.27 4.53 1.59
C ALA A 60 1.78 4.32 1.44
N THR A 61 2.39 3.55 2.35
CA THR A 61 3.81 3.20 2.31
C THR A 61 4.14 2.31 1.12
N GLN A 62 3.31 1.29 0.87
CA GLN A 62 3.43 0.41 -0.29
C GLN A 62 3.34 1.18 -1.60
N ASP A 63 2.41 2.13 -1.70
CA ASP A 63 2.18 2.96 -2.88
C ASP A 63 3.42 3.82 -3.21
N ILE A 64 4.04 4.45 -2.19
CA ILE A 64 5.29 5.21 -2.38
C ILE A 64 6.43 4.29 -2.84
N ALA A 65 6.57 3.12 -2.23
CA ALA A 65 7.61 2.17 -2.61
C ALA A 65 7.41 1.64 -4.04
N ALA A 66 6.16 1.38 -4.43
CA ALA A 66 5.80 0.94 -5.78
C ALA A 66 6.07 2.03 -6.82
N ASP A 67 5.69 3.29 -6.53
CA ASP A 67 5.98 4.43 -7.39
C ASP A 67 7.49 4.61 -7.58
N GLY A 68 8.27 4.52 -6.50
CA GLY A 68 9.72 4.62 -6.56
C GLY A 68 10.36 3.48 -7.36
N LEU A 69 9.92 2.24 -7.18
CA LEU A 69 10.43 1.09 -7.95
C LEU A 69 10.11 1.22 -9.45
N TYR A 70 8.89 1.66 -9.77
CA TYR A 70 8.45 1.94 -11.12
C TYR A 70 9.33 2.99 -11.82
N LEU A 71 9.62 4.12 -11.15
CA LEU A 71 10.47 5.17 -11.70
C LEU A 71 11.91 4.72 -11.94
N LEU A 72 12.43 3.81 -11.12
CA LEU A 72 13.79 3.26 -11.27
C LEU A 72 13.90 2.17 -12.34
N SER A 73 12.80 1.46 -12.60
CA SER A 73 12.82 0.25 -13.45
C SER A 73 12.44 0.52 -14.90
N LEU A 74 11.77 1.62 -15.20
CA LEU A 74 11.21 1.90 -16.52
C LEU A 74 11.84 3.13 -17.18
N SER A 75 11.97 3.09 -18.52
CA SER A 75 12.34 4.25 -19.31
C SER A 75 11.25 5.34 -19.26
N SER A 76 11.60 6.60 -19.52
CA SER A 76 10.64 7.71 -19.52
C SER A 76 9.49 7.53 -20.52
N HIS A 77 9.74 6.85 -21.63
CA HIS A 77 8.71 6.50 -22.61
C HIS A 77 7.73 5.46 -22.06
N ASP A 78 8.25 4.39 -21.44
CA ASP A 78 7.45 3.32 -20.88
C ASP A 78 6.63 3.79 -19.66
N GLN A 79 7.16 4.74 -18.89
CA GLN A 79 6.46 5.36 -17.76
C GLN A 79 5.15 6.01 -18.18
N ALA A 80 5.13 6.73 -19.30
CA ALA A 80 3.91 7.38 -19.80
C ALA A 80 2.81 6.36 -20.16
N TRP A 81 3.20 5.25 -20.78
CA TRP A 81 2.26 4.19 -21.15
C TRP A 81 1.69 3.45 -19.93
N TYR A 82 2.55 3.13 -18.95
CA TYR A 82 2.14 2.47 -17.73
C TYR A 82 1.22 3.31 -16.84
N ILE A 83 1.31 4.64 -16.87
CA ILE A 83 0.37 5.50 -16.14
C ILE A 83 -1.07 5.25 -16.59
N GLY A 84 -1.30 5.09 -17.89
CA GLY A 84 -2.62 4.77 -18.44
C GLY A 84 -3.14 3.41 -17.93
N ILE A 85 -2.31 2.37 -17.96
CA ILE A 85 -2.64 1.03 -17.47
C ILE A 85 -2.96 1.08 -15.97
N ARG A 86 -2.11 1.71 -15.17
CA ARG A 86 -2.30 1.86 -13.73
C ARG A 86 -3.63 2.52 -13.39
N ASN A 87 -3.97 3.61 -14.08
CA ASN A 87 -5.23 4.32 -13.88
C ASN A 87 -6.45 3.45 -14.24
N THR A 88 -6.34 2.63 -15.27
CA THR A 88 -7.40 1.69 -15.66
C THR A 88 -7.62 0.63 -14.57
N PHE A 89 -6.55 0.00 -14.10
CA PHE A 89 -6.63 -0.98 -13.01
C PHE A 89 -7.13 -0.36 -11.69
N TYR A 90 -6.75 0.88 -11.40
CA TYR A 90 -7.25 1.61 -10.23
C TYR A 90 -8.76 1.81 -10.30
N ARG A 91 -9.30 2.20 -11.46
CA ARG A 91 -10.76 2.33 -11.67
C ARG A 91 -11.47 0.99 -11.55
N LEU A 92 -10.91 -0.07 -12.14
CA LEU A 92 -11.46 -1.42 -12.00
C LEU A 92 -11.48 -1.88 -10.52
N ALA A 93 -10.42 -1.60 -9.78
CA ALA A 93 -10.36 -1.92 -8.36
C ALA A 93 -11.42 -1.18 -7.53
N ILE A 94 -11.71 0.09 -7.84
CA ILE A 94 -12.78 0.85 -7.18
C ILE A 94 -14.14 0.21 -7.47
N ILE A 95 -14.45 -0.10 -8.72
CA ILE A 95 -15.73 -0.72 -9.12
C ILE A 95 -15.88 -2.09 -8.43
N THR A 96 -14.84 -2.90 -8.45
CA THR A 96 -14.82 -4.21 -7.79
C THR A 96 -14.99 -4.06 -6.27
N GLY A 97 -14.27 -3.13 -5.64
CA GLY A 97 -14.32 -2.91 -4.19
C GLY A 97 -15.68 -2.38 -3.72
N GLN A 98 -16.32 -1.50 -4.48
CA GLN A 98 -17.59 -0.90 -4.09
C GLN A 98 -18.82 -1.74 -4.50
N GLY A 99 -18.72 -2.51 -5.57
CA GLY A 99 -19.84 -3.29 -6.10
C GLY A 99 -19.74 -4.79 -5.83
N LEU A 100 -18.73 -5.44 -6.40
CA LEU A 100 -18.61 -6.90 -6.37
C LEU A 100 -18.49 -7.45 -4.94
N ILE A 101 -17.76 -6.75 -4.06
CA ILE A 101 -17.58 -7.16 -2.66
C ILE A 101 -18.93 -7.22 -1.94
N ILE A 102 -19.79 -6.22 -2.14
CA ILE A 102 -21.13 -6.18 -1.49
C ILE A 102 -22.01 -7.31 -2.01
N ILE A 103 -21.97 -7.60 -3.32
CA ILE A 103 -22.73 -8.70 -3.94
C ILE A 103 -22.25 -10.04 -3.37
N ILE A 104 -20.95 -10.25 -3.25
CA ILE A 104 -20.38 -11.50 -2.69
C ILE A 104 -20.82 -11.67 -1.23
N VAL A 105 -20.77 -10.61 -0.42
CA VAL A 105 -21.21 -10.68 0.98
C VAL A 105 -22.70 -10.97 1.07
N GLY A 106 -23.54 -10.36 0.24
CA GLY A 106 -24.97 -10.66 0.16
C GLY A 106 -25.21 -12.15 -0.12
N TYR A 107 -24.60 -12.67 -1.16
CA TYR A 107 -24.69 -14.10 -1.52
C TYR A 107 -24.19 -15.03 -0.41
N LEU A 108 -23.06 -14.72 0.23
CA LEU A 108 -22.53 -15.48 1.36
C LEU A 108 -23.47 -15.43 2.57
N THR A 109 -24.13 -14.30 2.80
CA THR A 109 -25.11 -14.14 3.88
C THR A 109 -26.33 -15.02 3.65
N ASP A 110 -26.82 -15.08 2.42
CA ASP A 110 -27.95 -15.96 2.05
C ASP A 110 -27.59 -17.45 2.21
N LEU A 111 -26.35 -17.83 1.87
CA LEU A 111 -25.88 -19.21 2.03
C LEU A 111 -25.64 -19.62 3.49
N THR A 112 -25.08 -18.73 4.29
CA THR A 112 -24.65 -19.05 5.67
C THR A 112 -25.70 -18.73 6.73
N GLY A 113 -26.67 -17.89 6.39
CA GLY A 113 -27.67 -17.36 7.34
C GLY A 113 -27.08 -16.37 8.36
N GLN A 114 -25.77 -16.01 8.26
CA GLN A 114 -25.07 -15.21 9.26
C GLN A 114 -24.21 -14.12 8.60
N ILE A 115 -24.60 -12.88 8.75
CA ILE A 115 -23.91 -11.73 8.17
C ILE A 115 -22.45 -11.59 8.66
N TYR A 116 -22.18 -11.86 9.94
CA TYR A 116 -20.84 -11.77 10.51
C TYR A 116 -19.89 -12.80 9.89
N LEU A 117 -20.38 -14.03 9.67
CA LEU A 117 -19.60 -15.07 9.02
C LEU A 117 -19.28 -14.72 7.56
N ALA A 118 -20.25 -14.17 6.83
CA ALA A 118 -20.06 -13.72 5.45
C ALA A 118 -18.95 -12.67 5.33
N TRP A 119 -18.96 -11.65 6.20
CA TRP A 119 -17.90 -10.65 6.23
C TRP A 119 -16.54 -11.23 6.64
N SER A 120 -16.49 -12.11 7.64
CA SER A 120 -15.26 -12.79 8.05
C SER A 120 -14.65 -13.58 6.90
N LEU A 121 -15.46 -14.37 6.19
CA LEU A 121 -15.01 -15.15 5.02
C LEU A 121 -14.48 -14.25 3.89
N LEU A 122 -15.16 -13.11 3.65
CA LEU A 122 -14.67 -12.13 2.69
C LEU A 122 -13.27 -11.61 3.07
N PHE A 123 -13.08 -11.14 4.32
CA PHE A 123 -11.79 -10.61 4.75
C PHE A 123 -10.69 -11.66 4.70
N PHE A 124 -10.98 -12.92 5.03
CA PHE A 124 -10.03 -14.02 4.87
C PHE A 124 -9.69 -14.28 3.40
N SER A 125 -10.66 -14.24 2.49
CA SER A 125 -10.38 -14.42 1.06
C SER A 125 -9.49 -13.32 0.49
N LEU A 126 -9.73 -12.07 0.90
CA LEU A 126 -8.88 -10.93 0.53
C LEU A 126 -7.47 -11.06 1.11
N SER A 127 -7.34 -11.51 2.36
CA SER A 127 -6.06 -11.77 3.00
C SER A 127 -5.26 -12.82 2.23
N VAL A 128 -5.87 -13.97 1.89
CA VAL A 128 -5.24 -15.03 1.10
C VAL A 128 -4.78 -14.51 -0.27
N THR A 129 -5.62 -13.71 -0.93
CA THR A 129 -5.27 -13.08 -2.22
C THR A 129 -4.03 -12.20 -2.09
N LEU A 130 -3.92 -11.42 -1.00
CA LEU A 130 -2.72 -10.60 -0.75
C LEU A 130 -1.47 -11.43 -0.45
N PHE A 131 -1.58 -12.53 0.29
CA PHE A 131 -0.45 -13.43 0.53
C PHE A 131 0.03 -14.07 -0.76
N ILE A 132 -0.88 -14.53 -1.62
CA ILE A 132 -0.53 -15.07 -2.95
C ILE A 132 0.17 -13.98 -3.79
N SER A 133 -0.37 -12.76 -3.80
CA SER A 133 0.23 -11.63 -4.51
C SER A 133 1.61 -11.26 -3.94
N ALA A 134 1.80 -11.29 -2.62
CA ALA A 134 3.10 -11.03 -1.99
C ALA A 134 4.12 -12.10 -2.39
N PHE A 135 3.72 -13.35 -2.43
CA PHE A 135 4.58 -14.45 -2.89
C PHE A 135 4.94 -14.32 -4.38
N TYR A 136 3.99 -13.93 -5.22
CA TYR A 136 4.24 -13.61 -6.62
C TYR A 136 5.24 -12.46 -6.76
N HIS A 137 5.01 -11.34 -6.07
CA HIS A 137 5.91 -10.18 -6.09
C HIS A 137 7.30 -10.53 -5.56
N TYR A 138 7.41 -11.40 -4.56
CA TYR A 138 8.70 -11.88 -4.07
C TYR A 138 9.52 -12.58 -5.16
N LYS A 139 8.87 -13.29 -6.10
CA LYS A 139 9.56 -13.97 -7.20
C LYS A 139 9.83 -13.08 -8.41
N VAL A 140 8.92 -12.18 -8.74
CA VAL A 140 8.89 -11.46 -10.03
C VAL A 140 9.53 -10.07 -9.93
N LEU A 141 9.41 -9.37 -8.79
CA LEU A 141 9.93 -8.01 -8.66
C LEU A 141 11.46 -7.98 -8.81
N PRO A 142 11.98 -7.05 -9.65
CA PRO A 142 13.41 -6.94 -9.91
C PRO A 142 14.20 -6.56 -8.64
N LYS A 143 15.42 -7.07 -8.54
CA LYS A 143 16.38 -6.72 -7.47
C LYS A 143 17.28 -5.57 -7.93
N THR A 144 16.68 -4.47 -8.36
CA THR A 144 17.37 -3.32 -8.96
C THR A 144 18.16 -2.47 -7.95
N GLU A 145 17.87 -2.59 -6.67
CA GLU A 145 18.51 -1.80 -5.63
C GLU A 145 19.48 -2.64 -4.81
N GLN A 146 20.72 -2.15 -4.68
CA GLN A 146 21.63 -2.66 -3.65
C GLN A 146 21.23 -2.06 -2.30
N LYS A 147 21.17 -2.90 -1.27
CA LYS A 147 20.93 -2.45 0.10
C LYS A 147 22.05 -1.48 0.49
N ARG A 148 21.74 -0.19 0.64
CA ARG A 148 22.72 0.80 1.10
C ARG A 148 23.24 0.40 2.49
N SER A 149 24.54 0.50 2.68
CA SER A 149 25.20 0.24 3.97
C SER A 149 24.69 1.23 5.02
N ASN A 150 24.10 0.68 6.10
CA ASN A 150 23.50 1.44 7.19
C ASN A 150 24.57 2.10 8.08
N ASN A 151 25.03 3.30 7.72
CA ASN A 151 25.64 4.22 8.68
C ASN A 151 24.54 5.20 9.14
N SER A 152 24.03 5.02 10.36
CA SER A 152 22.88 5.79 10.89
C SER A 152 23.07 7.30 10.84
N SER A 153 24.31 7.80 10.97
CA SER A 153 24.62 9.22 10.88
C SER A 153 24.52 9.75 9.44
N GLN A 154 24.88 8.94 8.45
CA GLN A 154 24.74 9.29 7.04
C GLN A 154 23.29 9.30 6.59
N LEU A 155 22.48 8.37 7.09
CA LEU A 155 21.04 8.31 6.80
C LEU A 155 20.33 9.57 7.29
N PHE A 156 20.66 10.05 8.49
CA PHE A 156 20.04 11.25 9.04
C PHE A 156 20.45 12.53 8.26
N GLN A 157 21.70 12.62 7.83
CA GLN A 157 22.17 13.73 7.00
C GLN A 157 21.53 13.71 5.60
N GLU A 158 21.43 12.55 4.96
CA GLU A 158 20.74 12.40 3.67
C GLU A 158 19.25 12.77 3.79
N PHE A 159 18.57 12.31 4.84
CA PHE A 159 17.19 12.68 5.12
C PHE A 159 17.01 14.20 5.26
N TYR A 160 17.86 14.83 6.05
CA TYR A 160 17.82 16.29 6.23
C TYR A 160 18.08 17.05 4.91
N LEU A 161 19.05 16.60 4.10
CA LEU A 161 19.35 17.21 2.81
C LEU A 161 18.19 17.05 1.80
N ILE A 162 17.54 15.90 1.77
CA ILE A 162 16.37 15.66 0.92
C ILE A 162 15.22 16.57 1.32
N LEU A 163 14.89 16.64 2.62
CA LEU A 163 13.87 17.57 3.11
C LEU A 163 14.20 19.01 2.79
N LYS A 164 15.44 19.44 3.06
CA LYS A 164 15.89 20.80 2.76
C LYS A 164 15.78 21.11 1.27
N SER A 165 16.21 20.21 0.41
CA SER A 165 16.11 20.38 -1.05
C SER A 165 14.67 20.45 -1.54
N PHE A 166 13.76 19.69 -0.91
CA PHE A 166 12.35 19.72 -1.21
C PHE A 166 11.74 21.10 -0.90
N PHE A 167 11.98 21.64 0.30
CA PHE A 167 11.42 22.95 0.70
C PHE A 167 12.11 24.15 0.02
N LEU A 168 13.34 24.00 -0.46
CA LEU A 168 14.07 25.06 -1.17
C LEU A 168 13.80 25.11 -2.68
N LYS A 169 13.05 24.16 -3.25
CA LYS A 169 12.67 24.21 -4.67
C LYS A 169 11.68 25.36 -4.92
N PRO A 170 12.02 26.34 -5.78
CA PRO A 170 11.17 27.51 -6.03
C PRO A 170 9.82 27.18 -6.70
N SER A 171 9.65 25.97 -7.23
CA SER A 171 8.39 25.53 -7.86
C SER A 171 7.33 25.01 -6.89
N ILE A 172 7.62 24.86 -5.59
CA ILE A 172 6.65 24.35 -4.61
C ILE A 172 5.54 25.37 -4.34
N SER A 173 5.85 26.67 -4.34
CA SER A 173 4.86 27.72 -4.14
C SER A 173 3.80 27.76 -5.26
N ILE A 174 4.14 27.31 -6.46
CA ILE A 174 3.22 27.30 -7.61
C ILE A 174 2.33 26.04 -7.60
N SER A 175 2.86 24.88 -7.18
CA SER A 175 2.08 23.64 -7.16
C SER A 175 1.11 23.50 -5.98
N THR A 176 1.32 24.26 -4.89
CA THR A 176 0.39 24.28 -3.74
C THR A 176 -0.80 25.22 -3.95
N VAL A 177 -0.75 26.12 -4.93
CA VAL A 177 -1.84 27.07 -5.24
C VAL A 177 -2.76 26.55 -6.36
N SER A 178 -2.38 25.48 -7.06
CA SER A 178 -3.14 24.92 -8.19
C SER A 178 -3.94 23.64 -7.88
N TYR A 179 -4.17 23.34 -6.58
CA TYR A 179 -5.06 22.24 -6.14
C TYR A 179 -6.18 22.77 -5.25
#